data_9a408e54cc36ab4f259cb5d008b4b5eb
#
_entry.id   9a408e54cc36ab4f259cb5d008b4b5eb
#
_cell.length_a   1.000
_cell.length_b   1.000
_cell.length_c   1.000
_cell.angle_alpha   90.00
_cell.angle_beta   90.00
_cell.angle_gamma   90.00
#
_symmetry.space_group_name_H-M   'P 1'
#
loop_
_entity.id
_entity.type
_entity.pdbx_description
1 polymer ?
#
loop_
_entity_poly.entity_id
_entity_poly.type
_entity_poly.pdbx_seq_one_letter_code
_entity_poly.pdbx_strand_id
1 'polypeptide(L)'
;MHELDDLINEIQRPSVLNDSFVDSRRRIACYAVRCVLAHGMVAQTTFADPTNLLKLMGHEMSWPTALEATILQRLQQTLERKETKPKSLRALLAGKDAKVWDAYTETVSDLFDEEPQAVLAPFEATLTELTRSGAENKGLNPTLELMRDVLDLNETEAKLTAFAEACDSQPFGDFLRRVRAGLDVYYTLVAAAIGVSKKAVQVSLRPDGSLRSFGLVKFDPRSRNLEDFLRLDTLGERLLSESFDSREELVDHFMEASPRSTLAAEDFPHLAEEFAMLSTYLAKAREAKAKGANILIYGPPGTGKSEFARLLGSSCGLAAYEVRSTDETGEPVPGRQRLMHFAWLQRFLSEYESAFLIFDEVEDAFPAASEWGTLFGPRRSAGRVAGQSKAWMNQQLESSSVPSIWISNSIDGIDKAYLRRFV
;
A
#
# COMPACT_ATOMS: atom_id res chain seq x y z
N MET A 1 18.46 -27.30 -7.62
CA MET A 1 18.78 -26.68 -8.93
C MET A 1 17.84 -27.16 -10.03
N HIS A 2 17.44 -28.45 -10.12
CA HIS A 2 16.47 -28.92 -11.10
C HIS A 2 15.04 -28.42 -10.87
N GLU A 3 14.58 -28.29 -9.64
CA GLU A 3 13.21 -27.79 -9.33
C GLU A 3 13.00 -26.31 -9.66
N LEU A 4 14.05 -25.47 -9.57
CA LEU A 4 13.96 -24.06 -9.95
C LEU A 4 13.92 -23.88 -11.48
N ASP A 5 14.63 -24.73 -12.23
CA ASP A 5 14.64 -24.73 -13.68
C ASP A 5 13.30 -25.24 -14.24
N ASP A 6 12.64 -26.18 -13.57
CA ASP A 6 11.32 -26.67 -13.93
C ASP A 6 10.22 -25.63 -13.64
N LEU A 7 10.32 -24.89 -12.52
CA LEU A 7 9.40 -23.77 -12.19
C LEU A 7 9.56 -22.61 -13.18
N ILE A 8 10.79 -22.27 -13.58
CA ILE A 8 11.07 -21.26 -14.59
C ILE A 8 10.54 -21.67 -15.98
N ASN A 9 10.62 -22.96 -16.29
CA ASN A 9 10.08 -23.51 -17.55
C ASN A 9 8.54 -23.60 -17.57
N GLU A 10 7.91 -23.80 -16.41
CA GLU A 10 6.44 -23.76 -16.30
C GLU A 10 5.88 -22.34 -16.44
N ILE A 11 6.57 -21.33 -15.91
CA ILE A 11 6.26 -19.91 -16.09
C ILE A 11 6.48 -19.45 -17.56
N GLN A 12 7.27 -20.19 -18.33
CA GLN A 12 7.62 -19.84 -19.72
C GLN A 12 6.71 -20.49 -20.79
N ARG A 13 5.70 -21.27 -20.43
CA ARG A 13 4.75 -21.81 -21.43
C ARG A 13 3.77 -20.71 -21.88
N PRO A 14 3.70 -20.39 -23.19
CA PRO A 14 2.85 -19.32 -23.72
C PRO A 14 1.33 -19.52 -23.52
N SER A 15 0.91 -20.70 -23.08
CA SER A 15 -0.49 -21.08 -22.95
C SER A 15 -1.11 -20.87 -21.55
N VAL A 16 -0.37 -20.30 -20.60
CA VAL A 16 -0.83 -20.05 -19.21
C VAL A 16 -0.45 -18.63 -18.70
N LEU A 17 -0.18 -17.70 -19.61
CA LEU A 17 -0.18 -16.29 -19.21
C LEU A 17 -1.64 -15.91 -18.97
N ASN A 18 -2.03 -15.94 -17.72
CA ASN A 18 -3.34 -15.52 -17.25
C ASN A 18 -3.62 -14.12 -17.80
N ASP A 19 -4.81 -13.86 -18.34
CA ASP A 19 -5.23 -12.56 -18.89
C ASP A 19 -4.92 -11.41 -17.88
N SER A 20 -5.03 -11.69 -16.59
CA SER A 20 -4.68 -10.78 -15.50
C SER A 20 -3.21 -10.31 -15.54
N PHE A 21 -2.24 -11.18 -15.87
CA PHE A 21 -0.83 -10.80 -15.97
C PHE A 21 -0.57 -9.87 -17.16
N VAL A 22 -1.21 -10.15 -18.29
CA VAL A 22 -1.11 -9.32 -19.50
C VAL A 22 -1.72 -7.94 -19.25
N ASP A 23 -2.88 -7.88 -18.59
CA ASP A 23 -3.57 -6.65 -18.24
C ASP A 23 -2.78 -5.83 -17.21
N SER A 24 -2.16 -6.46 -16.21
CA SER A 24 -1.27 -5.79 -15.26
C SER A 24 -0.06 -5.15 -15.95
N ARG A 25 0.58 -5.85 -16.88
CA ARG A 25 1.69 -5.29 -17.69
C ARG A 25 1.25 -4.08 -18.51
N ARG A 26 0.07 -4.14 -19.14
CA ARG A 26 -0.49 -3.02 -19.91
C ARG A 26 -0.80 -1.81 -19.04
N ARG A 27 -1.34 -2.04 -17.83
CA ARG A 27 -1.55 -0.97 -16.85
C ARG A 27 -0.24 -0.29 -16.47
N ILE A 28 0.79 -1.07 -16.14
CA ILE A 28 2.13 -0.55 -15.81
C ILE A 28 2.73 0.19 -17.00
N ALA A 29 2.54 -0.29 -18.22
CA ALA A 29 2.95 0.41 -19.43
C ALA A 29 2.25 1.77 -19.56
N CYS A 30 0.95 1.89 -19.24
CA CYS A 30 0.26 3.18 -19.18
C CYS A 30 0.92 4.15 -18.19
N TYR A 31 1.25 3.69 -16.98
CA TYR A 31 1.93 4.50 -15.98
C TYR A 31 3.28 5.00 -16.49
N ALA A 32 4.05 4.10 -17.06
CA ALA A 32 5.36 4.39 -17.59
C ALA A 32 5.32 5.42 -18.71
N VAL A 33 4.44 5.24 -19.70
CA VAL A 33 4.30 6.19 -20.82
C VAL A 33 3.86 7.57 -20.33
N ARG A 34 2.88 7.63 -19.43
CA ARG A 34 2.43 8.90 -18.85
C ARG A 34 3.53 9.60 -18.07
N CYS A 35 4.36 8.85 -17.33
CA CYS A 35 5.55 9.42 -16.68
C CYS A 35 6.52 10.02 -17.69
N VAL A 36 6.81 9.30 -18.78
CA VAL A 36 7.72 9.76 -19.84
C VAL A 36 7.22 11.04 -20.47
N LEU A 37 5.96 11.05 -20.91
CA LEU A 37 5.37 12.22 -21.55
C LEU A 37 5.33 13.43 -20.59
N ALA A 38 4.96 13.22 -19.34
CA ALA A 38 4.94 14.27 -18.32
C ALA A 38 6.35 14.76 -17.97
N HIS A 39 7.34 13.86 -17.89
CA HIS A 39 8.74 14.22 -17.63
C HIS A 39 9.31 15.04 -18.77
N GLY A 40 9.08 14.65 -20.02
CA GLY A 40 9.50 15.42 -21.20
C GLY A 40 8.87 16.80 -21.27
N MET A 41 7.66 16.98 -20.72
CA MET A 41 7.00 18.30 -20.62
C MET A 41 7.55 19.18 -19.49
N VAL A 42 8.07 18.57 -18.40
CA VAL A 42 8.51 19.28 -17.19
C VAL A 42 10.03 19.52 -17.16
N ALA A 43 10.80 18.61 -17.74
CA ALA A 43 12.26 18.67 -17.77
C ALA A 43 12.74 18.77 -19.20
N GLN A 44 13.24 19.94 -19.60
CA GLN A 44 13.98 20.12 -20.86
C GLN A 44 15.35 19.42 -20.85
N THR A 45 15.68 18.65 -19.83
CA THR A 45 16.98 18.03 -19.64
C THR A 45 16.86 16.60 -19.10
N THR A 46 17.48 15.66 -19.79
CA THR A 46 17.71 14.26 -19.44
C THR A 46 16.47 13.40 -19.23
N PHE A 47 16.05 12.77 -20.30
CA PHE A 47 15.23 11.58 -20.28
C PHE A 47 15.97 10.52 -19.42
N ALA A 48 15.35 10.04 -18.37
CA ALA A 48 15.89 8.88 -17.68
C ALA A 48 15.92 7.72 -18.67
N ASP A 49 17.08 7.11 -18.85
CA ASP A 49 17.36 6.01 -19.77
C ASP A 49 16.11 5.15 -20.03
N PRO A 50 15.56 5.13 -21.24
CA PRO A 50 14.31 4.44 -21.56
C PRO A 50 14.45 2.91 -21.60
N THR A 51 15.65 2.39 -21.36
CA THR A 51 16.00 0.97 -21.49
C THR A 51 14.99 0.05 -20.80
N ASN A 52 14.74 0.27 -19.52
CA ASN A 52 13.82 -0.56 -18.75
C ASN A 52 12.37 -0.36 -19.16
N LEU A 53 12.03 0.86 -19.55
CA LEU A 53 10.71 1.19 -20.05
C LEU A 53 10.42 0.48 -21.38
N LEU A 54 11.39 0.52 -22.30
CA LEU A 54 11.26 -0.15 -23.59
C LEU A 54 11.22 -1.68 -23.45
N LYS A 55 11.94 -2.25 -22.47
CA LYS A 55 11.81 -3.68 -22.11
C LYS A 55 10.40 -4.03 -21.64
N LEU A 56 9.78 -3.15 -20.85
CA LEU A 56 8.40 -3.32 -20.39
C LEU A 56 7.41 -3.21 -21.55
N MET A 57 7.61 -2.25 -22.45
CA MET A 57 6.67 -1.86 -23.49
C MET A 57 6.94 -2.51 -24.85
N GLY A 58 8.04 -3.24 -25.02
CA GLY A 58 8.55 -3.64 -26.33
C GLY A 58 7.55 -4.34 -27.28
N HIS A 59 6.52 -4.97 -26.71
CA HIS A 59 5.45 -5.60 -27.49
C HIS A 59 4.26 -4.65 -27.76
N GLU A 60 4.13 -3.57 -27.00
CA GLU A 60 3.04 -2.60 -27.11
C GLU A 60 3.44 -1.37 -27.96
N MET A 61 4.74 -1.14 -28.16
CA MET A 61 5.22 -0.01 -28.95
C MET A 61 4.94 -0.23 -30.45
N SER A 62 4.33 0.80 -31.05
CA SER A 62 4.12 0.88 -32.51
C SER A 62 4.96 2.03 -33.07
N TRP A 63 6.01 1.68 -33.82
CA TRP A 63 6.90 2.66 -34.43
C TRP A 63 6.42 3.04 -35.83
N PRO A 64 6.45 4.33 -36.21
CA PRO A 64 6.26 4.74 -37.61
C PRO A 64 7.25 4.04 -38.52
N THR A 65 6.82 3.64 -39.72
CA THR A 65 7.62 2.83 -40.65
C THR A 65 9.01 3.40 -40.92
N ALA A 66 9.13 4.72 -41.06
CA ALA A 66 10.41 5.38 -41.27
C ALA A 66 11.35 5.24 -40.06
N LEU A 67 10.82 5.46 -38.86
CA LEU A 67 11.59 5.35 -37.60
C LEU A 67 11.95 3.90 -37.31
N GLU A 68 11.03 2.94 -37.53
CA GLU A 68 11.31 1.52 -37.40
C GLU A 68 12.45 1.08 -38.32
N ALA A 69 12.46 1.57 -39.58
CA ALA A 69 13.54 1.29 -40.53
C ALA A 69 14.89 1.84 -40.03
N THR A 70 14.90 3.06 -39.47
CA THR A 70 16.11 3.66 -38.89
C THR A 70 16.62 2.85 -37.70
N ILE A 71 15.73 2.46 -36.76
CA ILE A 71 16.07 1.61 -35.61
C ILE A 71 16.65 0.28 -36.08
N LEU A 72 15.99 -0.40 -37.02
CA LEU A 72 16.47 -1.67 -37.58
C LEU A 72 17.84 -1.54 -38.25
N GLN A 73 18.07 -0.47 -38.99
CA GLN A 73 19.36 -0.22 -39.64
C GLN A 73 20.49 -0.04 -38.63
N ARG A 74 20.27 0.76 -37.57
CA ARG A 74 21.27 0.98 -36.52
C ARG A 74 21.53 -0.32 -35.74
N LEU A 75 20.47 -1.08 -35.37
CA LEU A 75 20.61 -2.39 -34.71
C LEU A 75 21.42 -3.39 -35.53
N GLN A 76 21.23 -3.42 -36.85
CA GLN A 76 22.02 -4.29 -37.73
C GLN A 76 23.50 -3.93 -37.72
N GLN A 77 23.83 -2.64 -37.68
CA GLN A 77 25.19 -2.14 -37.58
C GLN A 77 25.84 -2.52 -36.24
N THR A 78 25.10 -2.31 -35.12
CA THR A 78 25.60 -2.59 -33.76
C THR A 78 25.80 -4.10 -33.52
N LEU A 79 24.88 -4.93 -34.03
CA LEU A 79 24.92 -6.38 -33.79
C LEU A 79 25.77 -7.16 -34.75
N GLU A 80 26.41 -6.51 -35.75
CA GLU A 80 27.24 -7.12 -36.80
C GLU A 80 26.57 -8.34 -37.49
N ARG A 81 25.23 -8.47 -37.42
CA ARG A 81 24.49 -9.58 -38.00
C ARG A 81 24.36 -9.43 -39.52
N LYS A 82 25.24 -10.12 -40.24
CA LYS A 82 25.28 -10.07 -41.73
C LYS A 82 24.25 -10.98 -42.42
N GLU A 83 23.64 -11.96 -41.74
CA GLU A 83 23.00 -13.09 -42.41
C GLU A 83 21.49 -13.11 -42.53
N THR A 84 20.73 -12.35 -41.71
CA THR A 84 19.26 -12.30 -41.84
C THR A 84 18.74 -10.91 -41.54
N LYS A 85 18.19 -10.25 -42.56
CA LYS A 85 17.43 -9.00 -42.35
C LYS A 85 16.11 -9.34 -41.63
N PRO A 86 15.92 -8.96 -40.37
CA PRO A 86 14.62 -9.16 -39.69
C PRO A 86 13.56 -8.36 -40.43
N LYS A 87 12.41 -8.98 -40.70
CA LYS A 87 11.30 -8.36 -41.42
C LYS A 87 10.61 -7.25 -40.65
N SER A 88 10.76 -7.22 -39.36
CA SER A 88 10.21 -6.17 -38.45
C SER A 88 10.94 -6.17 -37.12
N LEU A 89 10.88 -5.03 -36.44
CA LEU A 89 11.45 -4.86 -35.09
C LEU A 89 10.80 -5.84 -34.09
N ARG A 90 9.48 -6.02 -34.20
CA ARG A 90 8.74 -6.97 -33.37
C ARG A 90 9.26 -8.41 -33.49
N ALA A 91 9.56 -8.85 -34.69
CA ALA A 91 10.13 -10.18 -34.92
C ALA A 91 11.55 -10.32 -34.35
N LEU A 92 12.35 -9.24 -34.39
CA LEU A 92 13.68 -9.21 -33.81
C LEU A 92 13.65 -9.29 -32.29
N LEU A 93 12.75 -8.55 -31.65
CA LEU A 93 12.61 -8.47 -30.20
C LEU A 93 11.94 -9.72 -29.59
N ALA A 94 11.15 -10.47 -30.39
CA ALA A 94 10.52 -11.72 -29.94
C ALA A 94 11.54 -12.83 -29.57
N GLY A 95 12.78 -12.74 -30.04
CA GLY A 95 13.84 -13.71 -29.81
C GLY A 95 14.43 -13.75 -28.39
N LYS A 96 13.98 -12.93 -27.44
CA LYS A 96 14.44 -12.87 -26.01
C LYS A 96 15.96 -12.75 -25.81
N ASP A 97 16.73 -12.38 -26.81
CA ASP A 97 18.18 -12.18 -26.73
C ASP A 97 18.51 -10.87 -26.01
N ALA A 98 19.11 -10.96 -24.81
CA ALA A 98 19.44 -9.80 -23.99
C ALA A 98 20.30 -8.77 -24.73
N LYS A 99 21.27 -9.23 -25.58
CA LYS A 99 22.11 -8.33 -26.36
C LYS A 99 21.32 -7.52 -27.40
N VAL A 100 20.28 -8.14 -27.96
CA VAL A 100 19.38 -7.46 -28.90
C VAL A 100 18.57 -6.40 -28.17
N TRP A 101 18.08 -6.72 -26.99
CA TRP A 101 17.34 -5.77 -26.16
C TRP A 101 18.19 -4.60 -25.69
N ASP A 102 19.42 -4.85 -25.27
CA ASP A 102 20.35 -3.80 -24.84
C ASP A 102 20.71 -2.87 -26.02
N ALA A 103 21.06 -3.43 -27.18
CA ALA A 103 21.33 -2.65 -28.38
C ALA A 103 20.09 -1.84 -28.86
N TYR A 104 18.89 -2.42 -28.76
CA TYR A 104 17.64 -1.72 -29.10
C TYR A 104 17.40 -0.52 -28.19
N THR A 105 17.55 -0.70 -26.90
CA THR A 105 17.31 0.37 -25.94
C THR A 105 18.34 1.49 -26.06
N GLU A 106 19.62 1.15 -26.28
CA GLU A 106 20.67 2.11 -26.58
C GLU A 106 20.36 2.90 -27.87
N THR A 107 20.00 2.20 -28.95
CA THR A 107 19.64 2.84 -30.23
C THR A 107 18.47 3.82 -30.08
N VAL A 108 17.44 3.47 -29.30
CA VAL A 108 16.29 4.38 -29.07
C VAL A 108 16.68 5.55 -28.18
N SER A 109 17.57 5.33 -27.20
CA SER A 109 18.10 6.41 -26.36
C SER A 109 18.88 7.44 -27.20
N ASP A 110 19.78 6.97 -28.07
CA ASP A 110 20.54 7.84 -28.98
C ASP A 110 19.62 8.62 -29.90
N LEU A 111 18.60 7.97 -30.48
CA LEU A 111 17.60 8.63 -31.29
C LEU A 111 16.79 9.67 -30.54
N PHE A 112 16.50 9.40 -29.24
CA PHE A 112 15.83 10.36 -28.40
C PHE A 112 16.68 11.61 -28.14
N ASP A 113 17.99 11.45 -27.94
CA ASP A 113 18.91 12.55 -27.76
C ASP A 113 19.06 13.39 -29.06
N GLU A 114 19.02 12.72 -30.21
CA GLU A 114 19.10 13.40 -31.54
C GLU A 114 17.78 14.11 -31.92
N GLU A 115 16.66 13.41 -31.80
CA GLU A 115 15.33 13.86 -32.25
C GLU A 115 14.22 13.52 -31.20
N PRO A 116 14.15 14.25 -30.08
CA PRO A 116 13.22 13.91 -28.98
C PRO A 116 11.76 13.80 -29.41
N GLN A 117 11.30 14.72 -30.26
CA GLN A 117 9.91 14.76 -30.72
C GLN A 117 9.52 13.55 -31.58
N ALA A 118 10.45 13.09 -32.43
CA ALA A 118 10.22 11.93 -33.28
C ALA A 118 10.05 10.64 -32.45
N VAL A 119 10.76 10.53 -31.33
CA VAL A 119 10.67 9.39 -30.44
C VAL A 119 9.46 9.50 -29.49
N LEU A 120 9.07 10.69 -29.03
CA LEU A 120 7.92 10.89 -28.14
C LEU A 120 6.57 10.60 -28.84
N ALA A 121 6.42 10.92 -30.12
CA ALA A 121 5.17 10.69 -30.83
C ALA A 121 4.69 9.21 -30.83
N PRO A 122 5.54 8.18 -30.98
CA PRO A 122 5.16 6.78 -30.78
C PRO A 122 4.67 6.46 -29.36
N PHE A 123 5.24 7.08 -28.33
CA PHE A 123 4.75 6.91 -26.96
C PHE A 123 3.34 7.48 -26.81
N GLU A 124 3.04 8.65 -27.38
CA GLU A 124 1.70 9.24 -27.39
C GLU A 124 0.69 8.35 -28.13
N ALA A 125 1.06 7.80 -29.27
CA ALA A 125 0.23 6.85 -30.02
C ALA A 125 -0.05 5.57 -29.20
N THR A 126 0.98 5.02 -28.57
CA THR A 126 0.87 3.84 -27.70
C THR A 126 -0.05 4.13 -26.50
N LEU A 127 0.11 5.30 -25.85
CA LEU A 127 -0.76 5.70 -24.76
C LEU A 127 -2.23 5.79 -25.19
N THR A 128 -2.47 6.38 -26.36
CA THR A 128 -3.82 6.49 -26.93
C THR A 128 -4.46 5.11 -27.13
N GLU A 129 -3.71 4.14 -27.65
CA GLU A 129 -4.18 2.78 -27.85
C GLU A 129 -4.43 2.05 -26.52
N LEU A 130 -3.50 2.14 -25.56
CA LEU A 130 -3.64 1.55 -24.24
C LEU A 130 -4.85 2.13 -23.49
N THR A 131 -5.05 3.45 -23.56
CA THR A 131 -6.21 4.12 -22.95
C THR A 131 -7.51 3.69 -23.62
N ARG A 132 -7.54 3.58 -24.95
CA ARG A 132 -8.70 3.12 -25.72
C ARG A 132 -9.09 1.67 -25.34
N SER A 133 -8.12 0.83 -25.06
CA SER A 133 -8.35 -0.55 -24.58
C SER A 133 -8.80 -0.63 -23.12
N GLY A 134 -8.79 0.47 -22.37
CA GLY A 134 -9.09 0.52 -20.93
C GLY A 134 -8.03 -0.15 -20.06
N ALA A 135 -6.81 -0.29 -20.56
CA ALA A 135 -5.72 -0.99 -19.87
C ALA A 135 -5.39 -0.40 -18.49
N GLU A 136 -5.63 0.88 -18.28
CA GLU A 136 -5.37 1.58 -17.02
C GLU A 136 -6.23 1.08 -15.83
N ASN A 137 -7.38 0.46 -16.14
CA ASN A 137 -8.34 -0.04 -15.15
C ASN A 137 -8.38 -1.58 -15.07
N LYS A 138 -7.49 -2.26 -15.79
CA LYS A 138 -7.45 -3.72 -15.84
C LYS A 138 -6.24 -4.26 -15.08
N GLY A 139 -6.30 -5.53 -14.73
CA GLY A 139 -5.22 -6.24 -14.05
C GLY A 139 -4.90 -5.63 -12.68
N LEU A 140 -5.87 -5.05 -12.01
CA LEU A 140 -5.75 -4.65 -10.61
C LEU A 140 -5.67 -5.91 -9.74
N ASN A 141 -4.93 -5.81 -8.66
CA ASN A 141 -4.87 -6.87 -7.66
C ASN A 141 -6.28 -7.05 -7.04
N PRO A 142 -6.86 -8.25 -7.04
CA PRO A 142 -8.18 -8.49 -6.46
C PRO A 142 -8.27 -8.04 -4.98
N THR A 143 -7.20 -8.26 -4.22
CA THR A 143 -7.11 -7.82 -2.82
C THR A 143 -7.25 -6.30 -2.70
N LEU A 144 -6.76 -5.52 -3.67
CA LEU A 144 -6.92 -4.05 -3.66
C LEU A 144 -8.39 -3.63 -3.74
N GLU A 145 -9.23 -4.34 -4.47
CA GLU A 145 -10.67 -4.06 -4.52
C GLU A 145 -11.33 -4.35 -3.16
N LEU A 146 -10.97 -5.46 -2.52
CA LEU A 146 -11.42 -5.75 -1.15
C LEU A 146 -10.96 -4.67 -0.16
N MET A 147 -9.70 -4.27 -0.23
CA MET A 147 -9.16 -3.19 0.60
C MET A 147 -9.88 -1.88 0.37
N ARG A 148 -10.18 -1.55 -0.89
CA ARG A 148 -10.95 -0.37 -1.25
C ARG A 148 -12.31 -0.35 -0.58
N ASP A 149 -13.03 -1.48 -0.61
CA ASP A 149 -14.35 -1.60 -0.02
C ASP A 149 -14.30 -1.55 1.51
N VAL A 150 -13.36 -2.29 2.14
CA VAL A 150 -13.21 -2.31 3.60
C VAL A 150 -12.83 -0.94 4.16
N LEU A 151 -11.90 -0.25 3.51
CA LEU A 151 -11.35 1.02 3.99
C LEU A 151 -12.05 2.26 3.42
N ASP A 152 -13.02 2.08 2.52
CA ASP A 152 -13.70 3.16 1.81
C ASP A 152 -12.70 4.10 1.10
N LEU A 153 -11.75 3.50 0.40
CA LEU A 153 -10.75 4.27 -0.33
C LEU A 153 -11.39 4.93 -1.54
N ASN A 154 -11.16 6.21 -1.72
CA ASN A 154 -11.59 6.90 -2.92
C ASN A 154 -10.75 6.44 -4.14
N GLU A 155 -11.22 6.80 -5.35
CA GLU A 155 -10.58 6.39 -6.61
C GLU A 155 -9.10 6.78 -6.68
N THR A 156 -8.73 7.97 -6.19
CA THR A 156 -7.33 8.43 -6.19
C THR A 156 -6.47 7.59 -5.25
N GLU A 157 -6.99 7.25 -4.07
CA GLU A 157 -6.29 6.43 -3.09
C GLU A 157 -6.07 5.01 -3.60
N ALA A 158 -7.08 4.40 -4.21
CA ALA A 158 -6.95 3.08 -4.84
C ALA A 158 -5.91 3.10 -5.98
N LYS A 159 -5.94 4.10 -6.85
CA LYS A 159 -4.95 4.28 -7.93
C LYS A 159 -3.53 4.51 -7.40
N LEU A 160 -3.37 5.26 -6.30
CA LEU A 160 -2.06 5.47 -5.67
C LEU A 160 -1.51 4.17 -5.08
N THR A 161 -2.35 3.34 -4.46
CA THR A 161 -1.95 2.02 -3.95
C THR A 161 -1.53 1.10 -5.09
N ALA A 162 -2.31 1.05 -6.19
CA ALA A 162 -1.97 0.28 -7.38
C ALA A 162 -0.68 0.77 -8.06
N PHE A 163 -0.41 2.08 -8.03
CA PHE A 163 0.85 2.63 -8.53
C PHE A 163 2.02 2.24 -7.63
N ALA A 164 1.85 2.32 -6.31
CA ALA A 164 2.87 1.92 -5.34
C ALA A 164 3.21 0.42 -5.47
N GLU A 165 2.20 -0.45 -5.67
CA GLU A 165 2.39 -1.87 -6.00
C GLU A 165 3.23 -2.04 -7.29
N ALA A 166 2.90 -1.28 -8.33
CA ALA A 166 3.63 -1.34 -9.60
C ALA A 166 5.09 -0.89 -9.46
N CYS A 167 5.43 0.00 -8.52
CA CYS A 167 6.80 0.46 -8.29
C CYS A 167 7.76 -0.69 -7.90
N ASP A 168 7.25 -1.75 -7.27
CA ASP A 168 8.06 -2.92 -6.88
C ASP A 168 8.28 -3.90 -8.05
N SER A 169 7.54 -3.73 -9.17
CA SER A 169 7.69 -4.57 -10.35
C SER A 169 8.89 -4.14 -11.20
N GLN A 170 9.70 -5.12 -11.64
CA GLN A 170 10.73 -4.86 -12.64
C GLN A 170 10.16 -5.08 -14.06
N PRO A 171 10.55 -4.25 -15.03
CA PRO A 171 11.57 -3.19 -15.04
C PRO A 171 11.04 -1.78 -14.66
N PHE A 172 9.79 -1.62 -14.22
CA PHE A 172 9.21 -0.31 -13.94
C PHE A 172 9.88 0.38 -12.74
N GLY A 173 10.10 -0.33 -11.63
CA GLY A 173 10.82 0.19 -10.48
C GLY A 173 12.23 0.67 -10.85
N ASP A 174 12.95 -0.08 -11.68
CA ASP A 174 14.28 0.32 -12.16
C ASP A 174 14.23 1.61 -12.99
N PHE A 175 13.20 1.80 -13.80
CA PHE A 175 12.96 3.06 -14.51
C PHE A 175 12.73 4.21 -13.52
N LEU A 176 11.82 4.05 -12.55
CA LEU A 176 11.49 5.09 -11.56
C LEU A 176 12.70 5.46 -10.68
N ARG A 177 13.58 4.50 -10.37
CA ARG A 177 14.82 4.72 -9.59
C ARG A 177 15.78 5.70 -10.28
N ARG A 178 15.76 5.75 -11.60
CA ARG A 178 16.59 6.66 -12.39
C ARG A 178 15.99 8.07 -12.53
N VAL A 179 14.69 8.23 -12.30
CA VAL A 179 14.01 9.53 -12.31
C VAL A 179 14.39 10.33 -11.08
N ARG A 180 15.26 11.31 -11.24
CA ARG A 180 15.74 12.20 -10.17
C ARG A 180 15.26 13.61 -10.41
N ALA A 181 14.38 14.09 -9.52
CA ALA A 181 13.77 15.40 -9.66
C ALA A 181 13.42 15.98 -8.27
N GLY A 182 12.85 17.17 -8.24
CA GLY A 182 12.34 17.75 -7.01
C GLY A 182 10.95 17.25 -6.66
N LEU A 183 10.57 17.42 -5.40
CA LEU A 183 9.29 16.99 -4.84
C LEU A 183 8.07 17.36 -5.69
N ASP A 184 8.06 18.59 -6.21
CA ASP A 184 6.96 19.12 -7.02
C ASP A 184 6.78 18.34 -8.34
N VAL A 185 7.90 17.96 -8.95
CA VAL A 185 7.92 17.14 -10.16
C VAL A 185 7.44 15.72 -9.87
N TYR A 186 7.85 15.12 -8.75
CA TYR A 186 7.36 13.79 -8.36
C TYR A 186 5.85 13.75 -8.21
N TYR A 187 5.25 14.73 -7.55
CA TYR A 187 3.78 14.84 -7.50
C TYR A 187 3.15 14.94 -8.90
N THR A 188 3.78 15.68 -9.80
CA THR A 188 3.29 15.84 -11.18
C THR A 188 3.38 14.53 -11.95
N LEU A 189 4.49 13.79 -11.82
CA LEU A 189 4.71 12.52 -12.50
C LEU A 189 3.76 11.43 -12.00
N VAL A 190 3.58 11.29 -10.69
CA VAL A 190 2.62 10.34 -10.11
C VAL A 190 1.20 10.70 -10.54
N ALA A 191 0.82 11.96 -10.47
CA ALA A 191 -0.50 12.43 -10.90
C ALA A 191 -0.76 12.10 -12.38
N ALA A 192 0.22 12.37 -13.25
CA ALA A 192 0.14 12.03 -14.67
C ALA A 192 0.03 10.50 -14.86
N ALA A 193 0.86 9.71 -14.19
CA ALA A 193 0.87 8.26 -14.30
C ALA A 193 -0.52 7.65 -14.04
N ILE A 194 -1.17 8.05 -12.95
CA ILE A 194 -2.47 7.50 -12.56
C ILE A 194 -3.67 8.28 -13.11
N GLY A 195 -3.44 9.34 -13.91
CA GLY A 195 -4.49 10.10 -14.58
C GLY A 195 -5.37 10.92 -13.63
N VAL A 196 -4.79 11.55 -12.60
CA VAL A 196 -5.49 12.41 -11.64
C VAL A 196 -4.83 13.79 -11.52
N SER A 197 -5.47 14.71 -10.79
CA SER A 197 -4.85 16.02 -10.54
C SER A 197 -3.72 15.91 -9.51
N LYS A 198 -2.67 16.72 -9.66
CA LYS A 198 -1.59 16.85 -8.68
C LYS A 198 -2.10 17.17 -7.28
N LYS A 199 -3.14 18.00 -7.17
CA LYS A 199 -3.77 18.34 -5.88
C LYS A 199 -4.41 17.12 -5.22
N ALA A 200 -5.05 16.23 -5.99
CA ALA A 200 -5.62 15.00 -5.47
C ALA A 200 -4.54 14.10 -4.85
N VAL A 201 -3.41 13.91 -5.55
CA VAL A 201 -2.26 13.16 -5.01
C VAL A 201 -1.74 13.78 -3.70
N GLN A 202 -1.57 15.11 -3.68
CA GLN A 202 -1.09 15.81 -2.48
C GLN A 202 -2.05 15.65 -1.29
N VAL A 203 -3.36 15.64 -1.52
CA VAL A 203 -4.37 15.46 -0.47
C VAL A 203 -4.35 14.02 0.04
N SER A 204 -4.33 13.02 -0.84
CA SER A 204 -4.34 11.60 -0.46
C SER A 204 -3.07 11.16 0.27
N LEU A 205 -1.93 11.84 0.06
CA LEU A 205 -0.66 11.53 0.73
C LEU A 205 -0.43 12.33 2.02
N ARG A 206 -1.43 13.04 2.53
CA ARG A 206 -1.34 13.72 3.83
C ARG A 206 -1.10 12.73 4.97
N PRO A 207 -0.46 13.17 6.06
CA PRO A 207 -0.20 12.30 7.22
C PRO A 207 -1.47 11.70 7.86
N ASP A 208 -2.56 12.45 7.80
CA ASP A 208 -3.89 12.11 8.30
C ASP A 208 -4.80 11.44 7.25
N GLY A 209 -4.29 11.24 6.04
CA GLY A 209 -5.02 10.55 4.96
C GLY A 209 -5.09 9.03 5.16
N SER A 210 -6.09 8.40 4.55
CA SER A 210 -6.38 6.96 4.65
C SER A 210 -5.18 6.09 4.33
N LEU A 211 -4.48 6.37 3.23
CA LEU A 211 -3.33 5.55 2.78
C LEU A 211 -2.23 5.41 3.83
N ARG A 212 -1.95 6.48 4.56
CA ARG A 212 -0.91 6.49 5.60
C ARG A 212 -1.43 6.03 6.95
N SER A 213 -2.67 6.38 7.26
CA SER A 213 -3.33 5.97 8.51
C SER A 213 -3.52 4.47 8.59
N PHE A 214 -3.82 3.82 7.45
CA PHE A 214 -3.97 2.37 7.38
C PHE A 214 -2.67 1.64 7.02
N GLY A 215 -1.54 2.33 6.90
CA GLY A 215 -0.25 1.71 6.61
C GLY A 215 -0.14 1.06 5.23
N LEU A 216 -0.87 1.59 4.23
CA LEU A 216 -0.85 1.04 2.88
C LEU A 216 0.37 1.50 2.10
N VAL A 217 0.76 2.77 2.25
CA VAL A 217 1.87 3.35 1.50
C VAL A 217 2.85 4.12 2.40
N LYS A 218 4.11 4.04 2.04
CA LYS A 218 5.18 4.92 2.50
C LYS A 218 5.32 6.09 1.55
N PHE A 219 5.42 7.27 2.10
CA PHE A 219 5.67 8.51 1.36
C PHE A 219 6.89 9.22 1.93
N ASP A 220 7.94 9.38 1.11
CA ASP A 220 9.14 10.14 1.49
C ASP A 220 9.31 11.40 0.62
N PRO A 221 8.96 12.60 1.15
CA PRO A 221 9.11 13.85 0.43
C PRO A 221 10.58 14.27 0.21
N ARG A 222 11.54 13.55 0.79
CA ARG A 222 12.99 13.79 0.67
C ARG A 222 13.69 12.74 -0.18
N SER A 223 12.93 11.85 -0.81
CA SER A 223 13.48 10.82 -1.70
C SER A 223 14.33 11.45 -2.81
N ARG A 224 15.33 10.71 -3.24
CA ARG A 224 16.24 11.14 -4.30
C ARG A 224 15.83 10.65 -5.68
N ASN A 225 14.82 9.80 -5.74
CA ASN A 225 14.27 9.21 -6.96
C ASN A 225 12.77 9.00 -6.81
N LEU A 226 12.09 8.73 -7.93
CA LEU A 226 10.64 8.59 -7.95
C LEU A 226 10.16 7.26 -7.34
N GLU A 227 10.97 6.20 -7.40
CA GLU A 227 10.66 4.91 -6.78
C GLU A 227 10.51 5.05 -5.26
N ASP A 228 11.49 5.67 -4.59
CA ASP A 228 11.47 5.85 -3.13
C ASP A 228 10.47 6.93 -2.66
N PHE A 229 9.94 7.74 -3.58
CA PHE A 229 8.96 8.78 -3.27
C PHE A 229 7.63 8.20 -2.78
N LEU A 230 7.15 7.13 -3.42
CA LEU A 230 5.92 6.45 -3.07
C LEU A 230 6.08 4.94 -3.25
N ARG A 231 6.00 4.20 -2.17
CA ARG A 231 6.09 2.74 -2.13
C ARG A 231 4.97 2.17 -1.28
N LEU A 232 4.71 0.89 -1.39
CA LEU A 232 3.89 0.20 -0.39
C LEU A 232 4.57 0.29 0.99
N ASP A 233 3.79 0.37 2.05
CA ASP A 233 4.27 0.11 3.41
C ASP A 233 4.24 -1.40 3.68
N THR A 234 4.95 -1.87 4.67
CA THR A 234 5.06 -3.29 5.01
C THR A 234 3.71 -4.02 5.07
N LEU A 235 2.68 -3.36 5.61
CA LEU A 235 1.34 -3.93 5.64
C LEU A 235 0.72 -4.00 4.24
N GLY A 236 0.85 -2.94 3.45
CA GLY A 236 0.38 -2.92 2.06
C GLY A 236 1.07 -3.98 1.20
N GLU A 237 2.40 -4.13 1.32
CA GLU A 237 3.17 -5.18 0.63
C GLU A 237 2.64 -6.57 0.97
N ARG A 238 2.46 -6.87 2.27
CA ARG A 238 2.00 -8.16 2.73
C ARG A 238 0.60 -8.47 2.21
N LEU A 239 -0.36 -7.56 2.37
CA LEU A 239 -1.73 -7.77 1.94
C LEU A 239 -1.88 -7.95 0.43
N LEU A 240 -1.12 -7.20 -0.37
CA LEU A 240 -1.17 -7.33 -1.82
C LEU A 240 -0.38 -8.53 -2.36
N SER A 241 0.51 -9.12 -1.55
CA SER A 241 1.20 -10.37 -1.89
C SER A 241 0.35 -11.62 -1.61
N GLU A 242 -0.68 -11.49 -0.79
CA GLU A 242 -1.63 -12.54 -0.46
C GLU A 242 -2.90 -12.44 -1.30
N SER A 243 -3.65 -13.54 -1.43
CA SER A 243 -4.93 -13.58 -2.12
C SER A 243 -6.02 -13.84 -1.10
N PHE A 244 -7.05 -13.01 -1.10
CA PHE A 244 -8.22 -13.15 -0.23
C PHE A 244 -9.46 -13.31 -1.10
N ASP A 245 -10.32 -14.28 -0.74
CA ASP A 245 -11.54 -14.58 -1.48
C ASP A 245 -12.73 -13.70 -1.03
N SER A 246 -12.63 -13.09 0.17
CA SER A 246 -13.71 -12.28 0.73
C SER A 246 -13.18 -11.15 1.65
N ARG A 247 -14.07 -10.20 1.95
CA ARG A 247 -13.81 -9.13 2.94
C ARG A 247 -13.57 -9.72 4.33
N GLU A 248 -14.34 -10.72 4.69
CA GLU A 248 -14.28 -11.41 5.97
C GLU A 248 -12.91 -12.06 6.14
N GLU A 249 -12.43 -12.79 5.15
CA GLU A 249 -11.12 -13.40 5.16
C GLU A 249 -9.98 -12.36 5.28
N LEU A 250 -10.07 -11.26 4.51
CA LEU A 250 -9.12 -10.16 4.64
C LEU A 250 -9.08 -9.59 6.06
N VAL A 251 -10.23 -9.49 6.72
CA VAL A 251 -10.33 -8.88 8.05
C VAL A 251 -9.94 -9.86 9.15
N ASP A 252 -10.21 -11.16 8.98
CA ASP A 252 -9.78 -12.23 9.89
C ASP A 252 -8.25 -12.27 10.04
N HIS A 253 -7.52 -11.72 9.05
CA HIS A 253 -6.08 -11.53 9.14
C HIS A 253 -5.66 -10.58 10.29
N PHE A 254 -6.51 -9.65 10.70
CA PHE A 254 -6.22 -8.62 11.71
C PHE A 254 -6.82 -8.91 13.07
N MET A 255 -7.82 -9.77 13.15
CA MET A 255 -8.58 -10.01 14.37
C MET A 255 -8.65 -11.48 14.75
N GLU A 256 -8.93 -11.70 16.02
CA GLU A 256 -9.34 -12.98 16.56
C GLU A 256 -10.71 -12.84 17.19
N ALA A 257 -11.59 -13.82 16.97
CA ALA A 257 -12.82 -13.90 17.74
C ALA A 257 -12.45 -14.13 19.22
N SER A 258 -12.81 -13.20 20.07
CA SER A 258 -12.50 -13.31 21.49
C SER A 258 -13.31 -14.48 22.09
N PRO A 259 -12.69 -15.37 22.84
CA PRO A 259 -13.44 -16.42 23.56
C PRO A 259 -14.43 -15.76 24.52
N ARG A 260 -15.56 -16.42 24.76
CA ARG A 260 -16.49 -15.96 25.82
C ARG A 260 -15.80 -16.04 27.16
N SER A 261 -16.04 -15.06 28.03
CA SER A 261 -15.57 -15.14 29.42
C SER A 261 -16.10 -16.40 30.07
N THR A 262 -15.22 -17.07 30.79
CA THR A 262 -15.58 -18.21 31.66
C THR A 262 -16.03 -17.77 33.06
N LEU A 263 -15.85 -16.47 33.37
CA LEU A 263 -16.18 -15.86 34.66
C LEU A 263 -17.51 -15.11 34.58
N ALA A 264 -18.14 -14.96 35.74
CA ALA A 264 -19.37 -14.20 35.93
C ALA A 264 -19.10 -12.91 36.70
N ALA A 265 -20.09 -12.01 36.79
CA ALA A 265 -19.92 -10.73 37.48
C ALA A 265 -19.65 -10.93 38.99
N GLU A 266 -20.16 -12.03 39.57
CA GLU A 266 -19.97 -12.44 40.94
C GLU A 266 -18.51 -12.80 41.26
N ASP A 267 -17.71 -13.16 40.26
CA ASP A 267 -16.28 -13.46 40.42
C ASP A 267 -15.43 -12.18 40.57
N PHE A 268 -16.03 -11.01 40.31
CA PHE A 268 -15.41 -9.69 40.46
C PHE A 268 -16.12 -8.81 41.51
N PRO A 269 -16.32 -9.28 42.76
CA PRO A 269 -17.13 -8.55 43.76
C PRO A 269 -16.50 -7.18 44.10
N HIS A 270 -15.20 -7.05 43.95
CA HIS A 270 -14.46 -5.82 44.21
C HIS A 270 -14.55 -4.78 43.06
N LEU A 271 -15.13 -5.14 41.92
CA LEU A 271 -15.36 -4.29 40.75
C LEU A 271 -16.85 -4.18 40.38
N ALA A 272 -17.76 -4.50 41.31
CA ALA A 272 -19.18 -4.54 41.02
C ALA A 272 -19.76 -3.17 40.60
N GLU A 273 -19.29 -2.08 41.23
CA GLU A 273 -19.71 -0.72 40.88
C GLU A 273 -19.17 -0.30 39.51
N GLU A 274 -17.89 -0.56 39.25
CA GLU A 274 -17.23 -0.31 37.97
C GLU A 274 -17.89 -1.14 36.85
N PHE A 275 -18.20 -2.39 37.09
CA PHE A 275 -18.89 -3.27 36.16
C PHE A 275 -20.25 -2.69 35.75
N ALA A 276 -21.07 -2.28 36.72
CA ALA A 276 -22.38 -1.68 36.47
C ALA A 276 -22.28 -0.36 35.70
N MET A 277 -21.32 0.48 36.09
CA MET A 277 -21.04 1.76 35.41
C MET A 277 -20.60 1.55 33.96
N LEU A 278 -19.60 0.70 33.72
CA LEU A 278 -19.02 0.46 32.39
C LEU A 278 -20.00 -0.29 31.49
N SER A 279 -20.79 -1.23 32.00
CA SER A 279 -21.84 -1.89 31.23
C SER A 279 -22.91 -0.89 30.78
N THR A 280 -23.31 0.04 31.67
CA THR A 280 -24.24 1.13 31.31
C THR A 280 -23.64 2.05 30.27
N TYR A 281 -22.35 2.40 30.41
CA TYR A 281 -21.64 3.25 29.47
C TYR A 281 -21.58 2.61 28.08
N LEU A 282 -21.16 1.35 27.97
CA LEU A 282 -21.08 0.61 26.69
C LEU A 282 -22.45 0.49 26.03
N ALA A 283 -23.50 0.15 26.78
CA ALA A 283 -24.84 0.03 26.25
C ALA A 283 -25.34 1.37 25.67
N LYS A 284 -25.13 2.48 26.38
CA LYS A 284 -25.52 3.82 25.91
C LYS A 284 -24.66 4.29 24.76
N ALA A 285 -23.35 4.04 24.77
CA ALA A 285 -22.45 4.38 23.68
C ALA A 285 -22.86 3.69 22.38
N ARG A 286 -23.25 2.43 22.45
CA ARG A 286 -23.79 1.66 21.32
C ARG A 286 -25.12 2.25 20.82
N GLU A 287 -26.08 2.46 21.72
CA GLU A 287 -27.40 3.00 21.37
C GLU A 287 -27.29 4.37 20.68
N ALA A 288 -26.40 5.24 21.19
CA ALA A 288 -26.16 6.57 20.66
C ALA A 288 -25.24 6.57 19.42
N LYS A 289 -24.69 5.42 19.02
CA LYS A 289 -23.60 5.32 18.03
C LYS A 289 -22.48 6.34 18.30
N ALA A 290 -22.11 6.44 19.60
CA ALA A 290 -21.14 7.42 20.07
C ALA A 290 -19.77 7.13 19.53
N LYS A 291 -19.09 8.16 19.02
CA LYS A 291 -17.68 8.05 18.61
C LYS A 291 -16.77 8.22 19.83
N GLY A 292 -15.60 7.55 19.77
CA GLY A 292 -14.59 7.67 20.82
C GLY A 292 -14.94 6.97 22.12
N ALA A 293 -15.80 5.95 22.10
CA ALA A 293 -16.11 5.15 23.28
C ALA A 293 -14.95 4.19 23.58
N ASN A 294 -13.96 4.67 24.36
CA ASN A 294 -12.78 3.91 24.74
C ASN A 294 -12.73 3.74 26.27
N ILE A 295 -12.52 2.52 26.72
CA ILE A 295 -12.33 2.16 28.14
C ILE A 295 -10.87 1.70 28.30
N LEU A 296 -10.19 2.16 29.35
CA LEU A 296 -8.87 1.68 29.72
C LEU A 296 -8.94 0.88 31.03
N ILE A 297 -8.61 -0.41 30.95
CA ILE A 297 -8.47 -1.28 32.10
C ILE A 297 -6.97 -1.50 32.36
N TYR A 298 -6.50 -1.17 33.56
CA TYR A 298 -5.09 -1.35 33.90
C TYR A 298 -4.89 -1.93 35.28
N GLY A 299 -3.75 -2.58 35.50
CA GLY A 299 -3.38 -3.18 36.75
C GLY A 299 -2.36 -4.31 36.59
N PRO A 300 -1.86 -4.91 37.68
CA PRO A 300 -0.84 -5.95 37.62
C PRO A 300 -1.24 -7.12 36.70
N PRO A 301 -0.27 -7.86 36.09
CA PRO A 301 -0.57 -9.05 35.34
C PRO A 301 -1.26 -10.11 36.19
N GLY A 302 -2.10 -10.95 35.56
CA GLY A 302 -2.80 -12.04 36.24
C GLY A 302 -4.02 -11.64 37.08
N THR A 303 -4.49 -10.38 37.02
CA THR A 303 -5.67 -9.90 37.79
C THR A 303 -7.01 -10.11 37.08
N GLY A 304 -7.04 -10.80 35.92
CA GLY A 304 -8.30 -11.11 35.23
C GLY A 304 -8.81 -9.97 34.31
N LYS A 305 -7.99 -8.99 33.96
CA LYS A 305 -8.39 -7.83 33.10
C LYS A 305 -9.04 -8.23 31.79
N SER A 306 -8.45 -9.19 31.08
CA SER A 306 -8.95 -9.65 29.78
C SER A 306 -10.29 -10.39 29.94
N GLU A 307 -10.44 -11.22 31.00
CA GLU A 307 -11.72 -11.85 31.32
C GLU A 307 -12.80 -10.83 31.70
N PHE A 308 -12.44 -9.80 32.48
CA PHE A 308 -13.35 -8.72 32.82
C PHE A 308 -13.81 -7.93 31.60
N ALA A 309 -12.91 -7.65 30.64
CA ALA A 309 -13.24 -6.99 29.36
C ALA A 309 -14.23 -7.84 28.53
N ARG A 310 -13.98 -9.14 28.41
CA ARG A 310 -14.86 -10.10 27.72
C ARG A 310 -16.23 -10.19 28.38
N LEU A 311 -16.25 -10.22 29.69
CA LEU A 311 -17.50 -10.26 30.48
C LEU A 311 -18.32 -8.98 30.26
N LEU A 312 -17.70 -7.80 30.30
CA LEU A 312 -18.36 -6.52 30.02
C LEU A 312 -19.05 -6.53 28.65
N GLY A 313 -18.35 -6.95 27.59
CA GLY A 313 -18.92 -7.02 26.26
C GLY A 313 -20.08 -8.01 26.17
N SER A 314 -19.91 -9.22 26.70
CA SER A 314 -20.96 -10.25 26.68
C SER A 314 -22.22 -9.84 27.47
N SER A 315 -22.05 -9.16 28.61
CA SER A 315 -23.17 -8.62 29.39
C SER A 315 -24.00 -7.58 28.66
N CYS A 316 -23.39 -6.85 27.73
CA CYS A 316 -24.04 -5.87 26.84
C CYS A 316 -24.58 -6.48 25.53
N GLY A 317 -24.46 -7.79 25.34
CA GLY A 317 -24.83 -8.47 24.08
C GLY A 317 -23.95 -8.08 22.91
N LEU A 318 -22.69 -7.75 23.18
CA LEU A 318 -21.69 -7.41 22.15
C LEU A 318 -20.79 -8.62 21.87
N ALA A 319 -20.46 -8.81 20.59
CA ALA A 319 -19.44 -9.75 20.16
C ALA A 319 -18.05 -9.12 20.33
N ALA A 320 -17.19 -9.80 21.07
CA ALA A 320 -15.83 -9.34 21.31
C ALA A 320 -14.91 -9.79 20.18
N TYR A 321 -14.10 -8.86 19.69
CA TYR A 321 -13.02 -9.12 18.73
C TYR A 321 -11.72 -8.59 19.32
N GLU A 322 -10.66 -9.38 19.23
CA GLU A 322 -9.34 -8.99 19.75
C GLU A 322 -8.41 -8.59 18.60
N VAL A 323 -7.68 -7.50 18.78
CA VAL A 323 -6.62 -7.12 17.83
C VAL A 323 -5.47 -8.10 17.98
N ARG A 324 -5.11 -8.80 16.91
CA ARG A 324 -4.03 -9.81 16.95
C ARG A 324 -2.74 -9.24 17.50
N SER A 325 -2.15 -9.97 18.43
CA SER A 325 -0.84 -9.68 19.02
C SER A 325 0.31 -10.46 18.36
N THR A 326 -0.02 -11.56 17.69
CA THR A 326 0.92 -12.40 16.94
C THR A 326 0.47 -12.54 15.49
N ASP A 327 1.42 -12.73 14.59
CA ASP A 327 1.12 -13.07 13.20
C ASP A 327 0.82 -14.57 13.02
N GLU A 328 0.62 -15.02 11.79
CA GLU A 328 0.31 -16.41 11.45
C GLU A 328 1.45 -17.38 11.74
N THR A 329 2.68 -16.88 11.86
CA THR A 329 3.85 -17.66 12.23
C THR A 329 4.05 -17.74 13.74
N GLY A 330 3.23 -17.02 14.53
CA GLY A 330 3.33 -16.90 15.98
C GLY A 330 4.33 -15.84 16.44
N GLU A 331 4.89 -15.02 15.53
CA GLU A 331 5.78 -13.94 15.89
C GLU A 331 4.98 -12.71 16.36
N PRO A 332 5.51 -11.94 17.33
CA PRO A 332 4.85 -10.75 17.85
C PRO A 332 4.65 -9.67 16.76
N VAL A 333 3.43 -9.19 16.60
CA VAL A 333 3.12 -8.05 15.74
C VAL A 333 3.60 -6.75 16.40
N PRO A 334 4.46 -5.95 15.75
CA PRO A 334 4.92 -4.68 16.30
C PRO A 334 3.78 -3.73 16.68
N GLY A 335 3.89 -3.03 17.80
CA GLY A 335 2.84 -2.17 18.32
C GLY A 335 2.27 -1.15 17.33
N ARG A 336 3.12 -0.59 16.44
CA ARG A 336 2.65 0.28 15.35
C ARG A 336 1.72 -0.45 14.38
N GLN A 337 2.04 -1.67 14.00
CA GLN A 337 1.20 -2.47 13.09
C GLN A 337 -0.11 -2.83 13.80
N ARG A 338 -0.07 -3.18 15.08
CA ARG A 338 -1.28 -3.44 15.88
C ARG A 338 -2.23 -2.24 15.92
N LEU A 339 -1.69 -1.00 16.00
CA LEU A 339 -2.50 0.21 15.90
C LEU A 339 -3.13 0.40 14.52
N MET A 340 -2.44 0.01 13.46
CA MET A 340 -3.00 -0.01 12.11
C MET A 340 -4.08 -1.08 11.99
N HIS A 341 -3.85 -2.29 12.52
CA HIS A 341 -4.86 -3.35 12.59
C HIS A 341 -6.12 -2.85 13.33
N PHE A 342 -5.96 -2.16 14.45
CA PHE A 342 -7.07 -1.53 15.15
C PHE A 342 -7.84 -0.55 14.28
N ALA A 343 -7.15 0.32 13.52
CA ALA A 343 -7.80 1.26 12.61
C ALA A 343 -8.60 0.55 11.49
N TRP A 344 -8.06 -0.55 10.94
CA TRP A 344 -8.76 -1.39 9.97
C TRP A 344 -10.02 -2.01 10.57
N LEU A 345 -9.90 -2.60 11.76
CA LEU A 345 -11.01 -3.23 12.46
C LEU A 345 -12.09 -2.22 12.84
N GLN A 346 -11.72 -1.02 13.29
CA GLN A 346 -12.65 0.06 13.52
C GLN A 346 -13.48 0.39 12.27
N ARG A 347 -12.85 0.36 11.09
CA ARG A 347 -13.54 0.64 9.84
C ARG A 347 -14.46 -0.51 9.44
N PHE A 348 -13.96 -1.74 9.46
CA PHE A 348 -14.72 -2.93 9.10
C PHE A 348 -15.90 -3.16 10.05
N LEU A 349 -15.64 -3.18 11.35
CA LEU A 349 -16.65 -3.49 12.37
C LEU A 349 -17.66 -2.35 12.57
N SER A 350 -17.42 -1.16 11.99
CA SER A 350 -18.38 -0.05 12.06
C SER A 350 -19.74 -0.38 11.43
N GLU A 351 -19.78 -1.38 10.54
CA GLU A 351 -21.01 -1.88 9.93
C GLU A 351 -21.74 -2.90 10.80
N TYR A 352 -21.10 -3.40 11.87
CA TYR A 352 -21.65 -4.42 12.77
C TYR A 352 -22.17 -3.77 14.07
N GLU A 353 -23.48 -3.75 14.24
CA GLU A 353 -24.11 -3.08 15.39
C GLU A 353 -23.79 -3.71 16.76
N SER A 354 -23.31 -4.96 16.78
CA SER A 354 -23.07 -5.73 18.01
C SER A 354 -21.60 -6.02 18.26
N ALA A 355 -20.67 -5.30 17.64
CA ALA A 355 -19.24 -5.53 17.82
C ALA A 355 -18.61 -4.59 18.85
N PHE A 356 -17.60 -5.07 19.56
CA PHE A 356 -16.63 -4.23 20.26
C PHE A 356 -15.23 -4.81 20.15
N LEU A 357 -14.23 -3.96 20.28
CA LEU A 357 -12.82 -4.34 20.15
C LEU A 357 -12.13 -4.41 21.50
N ILE A 358 -11.28 -5.42 21.67
CA ILE A 358 -10.32 -5.52 22.76
C ILE A 358 -8.91 -5.32 22.18
N PHE A 359 -8.17 -4.39 22.76
CA PHE A 359 -6.75 -4.18 22.49
C PHE A 359 -5.97 -4.50 23.75
N ASP A 360 -5.43 -5.70 23.83
CA ASP A 360 -4.66 -6.15 24.99
C ASP A 360 -3.17 -5.76 24.85
N GLU A 361 -2.45 -5.66 25.97
CA GLU A 361 -1.02 -5.33 26.03
C GLU A 361 -0.69 -4.03 25.30
N VAL A 362 -1.40 -2.95 25.64
CA VAL A 362 -1.27 -1.66 24.94
C VAL A 362 0.08 -0.97 25.16
N GLU A 363 0.85 -1.39 26.17
CA GLU A 363 2.17 -0.82 26.48
C GLU A 363 3.11 -0.89 25.26
N ASP A 364 3.03 -1.95 24.48
CA ASP A 364 3.83 -2.11 23.27
C ASP A 364 3.42 -1.16 22.14
N ALA A 365 2.15 -0.76 22.16
CA ALA A 365 1.59 0.14 21.16
C ALA A 365 1.74 1.63 21.52
N PHE A 366 1.94 1.95 22.81
CA PHE A 366 2.19 3.30 23.31
C PHE A 366 3.63 3.49 23.77
N PRO A 367 4.62 3.52 22.88
CA PRO A 367 6.00 3.71 23.28
C PRO A 367 6.17 5.05 24.02
N ALA A 368 7.13 5.08 24.93
CA ALA A 368 7.47 6.29 25.67
C ALA A 368 7.70 7.48 24.71
N ALA A 369 7.38 8.68 25.16
CA ALA A 369 7.44 9.90 24.34
C ALA A 369 8.78 10.11 23.59
N SER A 370 9.89 9.52 24.07
CA SER A 370 11.21 9.54 23.47
C SER A 370 11.36 8.60 22.27
N GLU A 371 10.52 7.57 22.13
CA GLU A 371 10.65 6.52 21.10
C GLU A 371 9.78 6.76 19.87
N TRP A 372 8.76 7.60 19.96
CA TRP A 372 7.88 7.94 18.84
C TRP A 372 8.64 8.46 17.59
N GLY A 373 9.75 9.14 17.83
CA GLY A 373 10.61 9.64 16.75
C GLY A 373 11.30 8.54 15.94
N THR A 374 11.49 7.37 16.53
CA THR A 374 12.13 6.21 15.87
C THR A 374 11.12 5.32 15.15
N LEU A 375 9.88 5.27 15.62
CA LEU A 375 8.80 4.48 15.03
C LEU A 375 8.31 5.02 13.67
N PHE A 376 8.37 6.34 13.46
CA PHE A 376 7.75 6.98 12.29
C PHE A 376 8.75 7.67 11.33
N GLY A 377 10.07 7.51 11.52
CA GLY A 377 11.06 8.04 10.60
C GLY A 377 12.48 8.15 11.14
N PRO A 378 13.47 8.46 10.30
CA PRO A 378 14.87 8.54 10.70
C PRO A 378 15.13 9.63 11.76
N ARG A 379 16.03 9.35 12.69
CA ARG A 379 16.36 10.13 13.91
C ARG A 379 16.47 11.68 13.78
N ARG A 380 16.68 12.21 12.58
CA ARG A 380 16.85 13.66 12.35
C ARG A 380 15.55 14.47 12.20
N SER A 381 14.39 13.81 12.17
CA SER A 381 13.06 14.46 12.09
C SER A 381 12.17 14.17 13.30
N ALA A 382 12.71 13.61 14.36
CA ALA A 382 12.00 13.06 15.52
C ALA A 382 10.92 14.00 16.12
N GLY A 383 11.17 15.29 16.24
CA GLY A 383 10.20 16.22 16.87
C GLY A 383 8.94 16.50 16.04
N ARG A 384 9.07 16.53 14.70
CA ARG A 384 7.91 16.75 13.80
C ARG A 384 7.08 15.48 13.60
N VAL A 385 7.76 14.36 13.51
CA VAL A 385 7.13 13.03 13.32
C VAL A 385 6.40 12.61 14.59
N ALA A 386 6.99 12.86 15.77
CA ALA A 386 6.33 12.59 17.05
C ALA A 386 5.01 13.38 17.21
N GLY A 387 4.98 14.65 16.80
CA GLY A 387 3.76 15.46 16.84
C GLY A 387 2.65 14.94 15.90
N GLN A 388 3.02 14.49 14.70
CA GLN A 388 2.08 13.92 13.72
C GLN A 388 1.51 12.59 14.22
N SER A 389 2.33 11.74 14.82
CA SER A 389 1.92 10.46 15.38
C SER A 389 0.96 10.63 16.55
N LYS A 390 1.21 11.61 17.42
CA LYS A 390 0.29 11.96 18.51
C LYS A 390 -1.05 12.45 17.97
N ALA A 391 -1.06 13.31 16.94
CA ALA A 391 -2.28 13.80 16.33
C ALA A 391 -3.09 12.64 15.71
N TRP A 392 -2.42 11.75 14.97
CA TRP A 392 -3.05 10.58 14.40
C TRP A 392 -3.69 9.68 15.47
N MET A 393 -2.95 9.34 16.54
CA MET A 393 -3.47 8.49 17.61
C MET A 393 -4.65 9.13 18.34
N ASN A 394 -4.57 10.42 18.61
CA ASN A 394 -5.69 11.17 19.20
C ASN A 394 -6.92 11.11 18.30
N GLN A 395 -6.72 11.26 16.98
CA GLN A 395 -7.80 11.17 16.02
C GLN A 395 -8.40 9.76 15.99
N GLN A 396 -7.58 8.70 16.02
CA GLN A 396 -8.08 7.31 16.09
C GLN A 396 -8.95 7.10 17.33
N LEU A 397 -8.49 7.54 18.50
CA LEU A 397 -9.26 7.40 19.75
C LEU A 397 -10.55 8.23 19.73
N GLU A 398 -10.53 9.44 19.17
CA GLU A 398 -11.70 10.34 19.15
C GLU A 398 -12.74 9.95 18.07
N SER A 399 -12.29 9.35 16.97
CA SER A 399 -13.14 9.03 15.80
C SER A 399 -13.60 7.57 15.76
N SER A 400 -13.09 6.72 16.66
CA SER A 400 -13.48 5.30 16.71
C SER A 400 -15.00 5.14 16.80
N SER A 401 -15.56 4.39 15.86
CA SER A 401 -17.02 4.16 15.75
C SER A 401 -17.47 2.92 16.49
N VAL A 402 -16.54 1.98 16.72
CA VAL A 402 -16.76 0.74 17.48
C VAL A 402 -16.23 0.92 18.90
N PRO A 403 -17.03 0.68 19.95
CA PRO A 403 -16.55 0.74 21.30
C PRO A 403 -15.33 -0.14 21.50
N SER A 404 -14.34 0.33 22.26
CA SER A 404 -13.11 -0.43 22.47
C SER A 404 -12.66 -0.44 23.92
N ILE A 405 -12.13 -1.58 24.34
CA ILE A 405 -11.53 -1.79 25.66
C ILE A 405 -10.04 -2.01 25.46
N TRP A 406 -9.25 -1.18 26.10
CA TRP A 406 -7.80 -1.18 26.05
C TRP A 406 -7.26 -1.72 27.37
N ILE A 407 -6.36 -2.69 27.32
CA ILE A 407 -5.86 -3.37 28.51
C ILE A 407 -4.35 -3.12 28.62
N SER A 408 -3.93 -2.68 29.81
CA SER A 408 -2.52 -2.43 30.12
C SER A 408 -2.12 -3.06 31.46
N ASN A 409 -0.84 -3.42 31.56
CA ASN A 409 -0.27 -3.84 32.85
C ASN A 409 0.19 -2.63 33.68
N SER A 410 0.49 -1.47 33.03
CA SER A 410 0.83 -0.21 33.67
C SER A 410 0.40 0.97 32.80
N ILE A 411 0.07 2.09 33.43
CA ILE A 411 -0.14 3.39 32.77
C ILE A 411 1.10 4.27 32.80
N ASP A 412 2.16 3.84 33.47
CA ASP A 412 3.42 4.54 33.52
C ASP A 412 4.06 4.58 32.15
N GLY A 413 4.23 5.77 31.59
CA GLY A 413 4.75 5.94 30.24
C GLY A 413 3.69 6.25 29.17
N ILE A 414 2.41 6.02 29.43
CA ILE A 414 1.33 6.47 28.54
C ILE A 414 1.17 7.99 28.66
N ASP A 415 1.19 8.68 27.50
CA ASP A 415 1.04 10.15 27.48
C ASP A 415 -0.33 10.56 28.03
N LYS A 416 -0.32 11.54 28.95
CA LYS A 416 -1.55 12.08 29.56
C LYS A 416 -2.57 12.59 28.54
N ALA A 417 -2.12 12.95 27.35
CA ALA A 417 -2.99 13.37 26.26
C ALA A 417 -3.87 12.21 25.78
N TYR A 418 -3.36 10.96 25.78
CA TYR A 418 -4.15 9.78 25.44
C TYR A 418 -5.08 9.38 26.59
N LEU A 419 -4.57 9.37 27.82
CA LEU A 419 -5.35 8.99 29.01
C LEU A 419 -6.67 9.76 29.15
N ARG A 420 -6.72 11.01 28.70
CA ARG A 420 -7.94 11.85 28.74
C ARG A 420 -9.05 11.38 27.79
N ARG A 421 -8.79 10.42 26.91
CA ARG A 421 -9.72 9.89 25.91
C ARG A 421 -10.27 8.52 26.29
N PHE A 422 -9.91 8.07 27.46
CA PHE A 422 -10.41 6.85 28.05
C PHE A 422 -11.33 7.15 29.24
N VAL A 423 -12.29 6.26 29.42
CA VAL A 423 -13.11 6.15 30.61
C VAL A 423 -12.47 5.17 31.54
#